data_ece05753625cef198a298bced0269aaa
#
_entry.id   ece05753625cef198a298bced0269aaa
#
_cell.length_a   1.000
_cell.length_b   1.000
_cell.length_c   1.000
_cell.angle_alpha   90.00
_cell.angle_beta   90.00
_cell.angle_gamma   90.00
#
_symmetry.space_group_name_H-M   'P 1'
#
loop_
_entity.id
_entity.type
_entity.pdbx_description
1 polymer ?
#
loop_
_entity_poly.entity_id
_entity_poly.type
_entity_poly.pdbx_seq_one_letter_code
_entity_poly.pdbx_strand_id
1 'polypeptide(L)'
;MNAEARIVACPFQPRRRASRPPRQSDRVASPTPVPLGRVPRVARLLALALRLEQLVQTGVIANYAELARLGHVSRARVTQILNLRWLAPDLQEAILFLPPTVRGRDPIPLHQLQQVAAELDWEHQRRLWQALLAERSRGRTV
;
A
#
# COMPACT_ATOMS: atom_id res chain seq x y z
N MET A 1 -43.97 -16.47 36.18
CA MET A 1 -42.98 -17.29 35.50
C MET A 1 -41.68 -16.54 35.49
N ASN A 2 -40.78 -16.91 36.42
CA ASN A 2 -39.53 -16.18 36.63
C ASN A 2 -38.46 -16.76 35.67
N ALA A 3 -37.99 -15.95 34.72
CA ALA A 3 -36.82 -16.26 33.93
C ALA A 3 -35.60 -15.84 34.72
N GLU A 4 -34.98 -16.78 35.43
CA GLU A 4 -33.69 -16.58 36.08
C GLU A 4 -32.58 -16.44 35.02
N ALA A 5 -32.05 -15.21 34.91
CA ALA A 5 -30.85 -14.97 34.10
C ALA A 5 -29.64 -15.64 34.77
N ARG A 6 -29.16 -16.73 34.18
CA ARG A 6 -27.91 -17.38 34.60
C ARG A 6 -26.74 -16.51 34.18
N ILE A 7 -26.15 -15.79 35.12
CA ILE A 7 -24.88 -15.12 34.97
C ILE A 7 -23.77 -16.17 35.03
N VAL A 8 -23.13 -16.50 33.91
CA VAL A 8 -21.95 -17.34 33.87
C VAL A 8 -20.73 -16.45 34.09
N ALA A 9 -20.19 -16.45 35.30
CA ALA A 9 -18.94 -15.79 35.60
C ALA A 9 -17.77 -16.64 35.06
N CYS A 10 -17.09 -16.15 34.03
CA CYS A 10 -15.86 -16.73 33.52
C CYS A 10 -14.67 -16.10 34.27
N PRO A 11 -13.94 -16.81 35.13
CA PRO A 11 -12.76 -16.26 35.77
C PRO A 11 -11.62 -16.12 34.74
N PHE A 12 -11.25 -14.89 34.45
CA PHE A 12 -10.08 -14.57 33.64
C PHE A 12 -8.81 -14.82 34.47
N GLN A 13 -8.10 -15.92 34.19
CA GLN A 13 -6.77 -16.17 34.77
C GLN A 13 -5.70 -15.68 33.81
N PRO A 14 -4.96 -14.60 34.12
CA PRO A 14 -3.81 -14.21 33.32
C PRO A 14 -2.73 -15.29 33.43
N ARG A 15 -2.39 -15.94 32.31
CA ARG A 15 -1.27 -16.85 32.24
C ARG A 15 0.02 -16.09 32.57
N ARG A 16 0.61 -16.37 33.73
CA ARG A 16 1.97 -15.94 34.05
C ARG A 16 2.92 -16.51 32.99
N ARG A 17 3.60 -15.60 32.27
CA ARG A 17 4.70 -15.97 31.36
C ARG A 17 5.75 -16.73 32.18
N ALA A 18 5.81 -18.03 32.00
CA ALA A 18 6.92 -18.84 32.51
C ALA A 18 8.21 -18.34 31.80
N SER A 19 9.15 -17.83 32.58
CA SER A 19 10.49 -17.52 32.12
C SER A 19 11.15 -18.80 31.59
N ARG A 20 11.26 -18.87 30.26
CA ARG A 20 11.94 -20.00 29.59
C ARG A 20 13.44 -19.87 29.83
N PRO A 21 14.13 -20.88 30.36
CA PRO A 21 15.58 -20.85 30.53
C PRO A 21 16.25 -20.73 29.15
N PRO A 22 17.42 -20.06 29.05
CA PRO A 22 18.13 -19.94 27.78
C PRO A 22 18.60 -21.31 27.32
N ARG A 23 18.04 -21.82 26.23
CA ARG A 23 18.61 -22.97 25.54
C ARG A 23 19.88 -22.49 24.82
N GLN A 24 21.04 -22.85 25.40
CA GLN A 24 22.26 -23.01 24.62
C GLN A 24 22.02 -24.14 23.62
N SER A 25 21.79 -23.83 22.39
CA SER A 25 21.86 -24.75 21.28
C SER A 25 22.66 -24.07 20.17
N ASP A 26 23.66 -24.81 19.75
CA ASP A 26 24.57 -24.54 18.65
C ASP A 26 23.95 -23.66 17.55
N ARG A 27 24.38 -22.41 17.55
CA ARG A 27 24.05 -21.49 16.43
C ARG A 27 24.90 -21.89 15.23
N VAL A 28 24.43 -22.86 14.49
CA VAL A 28 24.64 -22.86 13.06
C VAL A 28 24.06 -21.52 12.62
N ALA A 29 24.91 -20.64 12.12
CA ALA A 29 24.52 -19.31 11.64
C ALA A 29 23.53 -19.49 10.49
N SER A 30 22.25 -19.52 10.83
CA SER A 30 21.19 -19.38 9.82
C SER A 30 21.43 -18.05 9.13
N PRO A 31 21.48 -18.00 7.79
CA PRO A 31 21.65 -16.74 7.08
C PRO A 31 20.57 -15.79 7.59
N THR A 32 21.00 -14.65 8.12
CA THR A 32 20.09 -13.60 8.59
C THR A 32 19.11 -13.32 7.47
N PRO A 33 17.80 -13.49 7.65
CA PRO A 33 16.85 -13.24 6.59
C PRO A 33 17.01 -11.78 6.17
N VAL A 34 17.49 -11.56 4.94
CA VAL A 34 17.56 -10.23 4.36
C VAL A 34 16.15 -9.66 4.43
N PRO A 35 15.92 -8.50 5.08
CA PRO A 35 14.59 -7.97 5.20
C PRO A 35 14.06 -7.71 3.79
N LEU A 36 13.11 -8.53 3.35
CA LEU A 36 12.38 -8.34 2.11
C LEU A 36 11.69 -6.97 2.21
N GLY A 37 12.15 -5.99 1.43
CA GLY A 37 11.56 -4.66 1.40
C GLY A 37 10.09 -4.75 0.98
N ARG A 38 9.27 -3.82 1.46
CA ARG A 38 7.86 -3.74 1.05
C ARG A 38 7.76 -3.04 -0.30
N VAL A 39 6.84 -3.50 -1.15
CA VAL A 39 6.49 -2.80 -2.39
C VAL A 39 5.98 -1.39 -2.06
N PRO A 40 6.48 -0.32 -2.70
CA PRO A 40 6.04 1.04 -2.47
C PRO A 40 4.52 1.19 -2.59
N ARG A 41 3.93 2.04 -1.75
CA ARG A 41 2.47 2.23 -1.73
C ARG A 41 1.93 2.71 -3.07
N VAL A 42 2.66 3.61 -3.74
CA VAL A 42 2.25 4.15 -5.05
C VAL A 42 2.21 3.07 -6.13
N ALA A 43 3.16 2.13 -6.15
CA ALA A 43 3.16 0.99 -7.06
C ALA A 43 1.93 0.10 -6.83
N ARG A 44 1.61 -0.21 -5.57
CA ARG A 44 0.41 -0.98 -5.23
C ARG A 44 -0.89 -0.26 -5.60
N LEU A 45 -0.95 1.07 -5.42
CA LEU A 45 -2.13 1.85 -5.78
C LEU A 45 -2.31 1.96 -7.29
N LEU A 46 -1.21 2.08 -8.06
CA LEU A 46 -1.28 2.05 -9.52
C LEU A 46 -1.72 0.68 -10.03
N ALA A 47 -1.15 -0.41 -9.53
CA ALA A 47 -1.58 -1.76 -9.89
C ALA A 47 -3.07 -1.98 -9.56
N LEU A 48 -3.53 -1.47 -8.41
CA LEU A 48 -4.94 -1.49 -8.03
C LEU A 48 -5.79 -0.68 -9.01
N ALA A 49 -5.36 0.53 -9.40
CA ALA A 49 -6.09 1.38 -10.35
C ALA A 49 -6.31 0.65 -11.69
N LEU A 50 -5.27 0.04 -12.23
CA LEU A 50 -5.35 -0.74 -13.47
C LEU A 50 -6.29 -1.94 -13.33
N ARG A 51 -6.24 -2.65 -12.20
CA ARG A 51 -7.12 -3.77 -11.93
C ARG A 51 -8.59 -3.35 -11.79
N LEU A 52 -8.86 -2.26 -11.06
CA LEU A 52 -10.21 -1.74 -10.88
C LEU A 52 -10.82 -1.27 -12.21
N GLU A 53 -10.04 -0.61 -13.05
CA GLU A 53 -10.48 -0.23 -14.39
C GLU A 53 -10.85 -1.44 -15.22
N GLN A 54 -10.02 -2.48 -15.20
CA GLN A 54 -10.31 -3.73 -15.91
C GLN A 54 -11.64 -4.36 -15.45
N LEU A 55 -11.93 -4.36 -14.14
CA LEU A 55 -13.19 -4.91 -13.61
C LEU A 55 -14.42 -4.14 -14.09
N VAL A 56 -14.31 -2.83 -14.25
CA VAL A 56 -15.39 -2.01 -14.80
C VAL A 56 -15.51 -2.22 -16.31
N GLN A 57 -14.40 -2.26 -17.04
CA GLN A 57 -14.42 -2.48 -18.49
C GLN A 57 -14.95 -3.86 -18.89
N THR A 58 -14.67 -4.89 -18.10
CA THR A 58 -15.19 -6.24 -18.33
C THR A 58 -16.63 -6.43 -17.82
N GLY A 59 -17.24 -5.41 -17.23
CA GLY A 59 -18.60 -5.46 -16.72
C GLY A 59 -18.78 -6.29 -15.44
N VAL A 60 -17.70 -6.72 -14.80
CA VAL A 60 -17.74 -7.42 -13.50
C VAL A 60 -18.29 -6.49 -12.41
N ILE A 61 -17.98 -5.21 -12.51
CA ILE A 61 -18.51 -4.13 -11.67
C ILE A 61 -19.15 -3.10 -12.58
N ALA A 62 -20.40 -2.70 -12.30
CA ALA A 62 -21.15 -1.82 -13.19
C ALA A 62 -20.56 -0.41 -13.31
N ASN A 63 -20.03 0.14 -12.21
CA ASN A 63 -19.48 1.49 -12.21
C ASN A 63 -18.60 1.79 -10.95
N TYR A 64 -17.94 2.94 -10.95
CA TYR A 64 -17.08 3.37 -9.86
C TYR A 64 -17.83 3.64 -8.53
N ALA A 65 -19.11 3.95 -8.58
CA ALA A 65 -19.92 4.13 -7.36
C ALA A 65 -20.15 2.79 -6.66
N GLU A 66 -20.44 1.74 -7.41
CA GLU A 66 -20.55 0.38 -6.90
C GLU A 66 -19.19 -0.10 -6.34
N LEU A 67 -18.11 0.18 -7.04
CA LEU A 67 -16.75 -0.13 -6.60
C LEU A 67 -16.43 0.53 -5.24
N ALA A 68 -16.81 1.80 -5.06
CA ALA A 68 -16.64 2.51 -3.79
C ALA A 68 -17.46 1.86 -2.67
N ARG A 69 -18.69 1.45 -2.96
CA ARG A 69 -19.59 0.76 -2.03
C ARG A 69 -19.03 -0.60 -1.59
N LEU A 70 -18.59 -1.42 -2.54
CA LEU A 70 -18.02 -2.74 -2.29
C LEU A 70 -16.69 -2.65 -1.51
N GLY A 71 -15.86 -1.65 -1.83
CA GLY A 71 -14.60 -1.42 -1.15
C GLY A 71 -14.70 -0.69 0.18
N HIS A 72 -15.91 -0.32 0.63
CA HIS A 72 -16.14 0.49 1.84
C HIS A 72 -15.27 1.76 1.89
N VAL A 73 -15.11 2.42 0.75
CA VAL A 73 -14.33 3.66 0.60
C VAL A 73 -15.17 4.77 -0.02
N SER A 74 -14.75 6.02 0.14
CA SER A 74 -15.43 7.15 -0.52
C SER A 74 -15.21 7.12 -2.03
N ARG A 75 -16.17 7.65 -2.80
CA ARG A 75 -16.03 7.85 -4.26
C ARG A 75 -14.81 8.71 -4.58
N ALA A 76 -14.55 9.74 -3.79
CA ALA A 76 -13.37 10.58 -3.94
C ALA A 76 -12.08 9.76 -3.85
N ARG A 77 -12.01 8.79 -2.93
CA ARG A 77 -10.85 7.90 -2.80
C ARG A 77 -10.67 7.01 -4.02
N VAL A 78 -11.76 6.46 -4.54
CA VAL A 78 -11.71 5.66 -5.79
C VAL A 78 -11.20 6.50 -6.94
N THR A 79 -11.73 7.72 -7.12
CA THR A 79 -11.29 8.65 -8.16
C THR A 79 -9.80 9.00 -8.02
N GLN A 80 -9.33 9.27 -6.81
CA GLN A 80 -7.91 9.54 -6.56
C GLN A 80 -6.99 8.38 -6.97
N ILE A 81 -7.43 7.15 -6.78
CA ILE A 81 -6.68 5.97 -7.18
C ILE A 81 -6.72 5.81 -8.69
N LEU A 82 -7.90 5.91 -9.29
CA LEU A 82 -8.10 5.73 -10.73
C LEU A 82 -7.40 6.79 -11.58
N ASN A 83 -7.23 8.01 -11.07
CA ASN A 83 -6.51 9.07 -11.78
C ASN A 83 -5.05 8.70 -12.08
N LEU A 84 -4.44 7.77 -11.32
CA LEU A 84 -3.08 7.31 -11.60
C LEU A 84 -2.95 6.62 -12.98
N ARG A 85 -4.01 6.13 -13.55
CA ARG A 85 -4.01 5.53 -14.90
C ARG A 85 -3.80 6.54 -16.04
N TRP A 86 -3.99 7.85 -15.77
CA TRP A 86 -3.73 8.92 -16.73
C TRP A 86 -2.25 9.29 -16.87
N LEU A 87 -1.39 8.67 -16.07
CA LEU A 87 0.05 8.81 -16.24
C LEU A 87 0.50 8.22 -17.59
N ALA A 88 1.54 8.81 -18.16
CA ALA A 88 2.17 8.28 -19.36
C ALA A 88 2.60 6.81 -19.15
N PRO A 89 2.47 5.92 -20.15
CA PRO A 89 2.73 4.49 -19.99
C PRO A 89 4.13 4.16 -19.46
N ASP A 90 5.15 4.89 -19.90
CA ASP A 90 6.52 4.75 -19.41
C ASP A 90 6.66 5.12 -17.92
N LEU A 91 5.90 6.10 -17.44
CA LEU A 91 5.86 6.46 -16.02
C LEU A 91 5.11 5.40 -15.21
N GLN A 92 4.03 4.84 -15.74
CA GLN A 92 3.33 3.73 -15.09
C GLN A 92 4.27 2.54 -14.89
N GLU A 93 5.01 2.18 -15.91
CA GLU A 93 6.00 1.10 -15.84
C GLU A 93 7.09 1.42 -14.80
N ALA A 94 7.68 2.61 -14.85
CA ALA A 94 8.70 3.03 -13.89
C ALA A 94 8.20 2.98 -12.43
N ILE A 95 6.93 3.32 -12.19
CA ILE A 95 6.33 3.28 -10.85
C ILE A 95 6.08 1.85 -10.39
N LEU A 96 5.59 0.96 -11.27
CA LEU A 96 5.35 -0.44 -10.94
C LEU A 96 6.63 -1.18 -10.58
N PHE A 97 7.74 -0.83 -11.21
CA PHE A 97 9.06 -1.44 -10.98
C PHE A 97 9.94 -0.66 -9.99
N LEU A 98 9.37 0.26 -9.21
CA LEU A 98 10.12 0.92 -8.15
C LEU A 98 10.71 -0.11 -7.18
N PRO A 99 11.98 0.09 -6.75
CA PRO A 99 12.62 -0.84 -5.84
C PRO A 99 11.88 -0.91 -4.49
N PRO A 100 11.86 -2.09 -3.84
CA PRO A 100 11.22 -2.25 -2.55
C PRO A 100 11.80 -1.32 -1.49
N THR A 101 10.94 -0.77 -0.65
CA THR A 101 11.34 0.08 0.48
C THR A 101 11.69 -0.81 1.67
N VAL A 102 12.97 -0.86 2.05
CA VAL A 102 13.44 -1.68 3.18
C VAL A 102 13.17 -0.98 4.51
N ARG A 103 13.39 0.34 4.59
CA ARG A 103 13.18 1.15 5.81
C ARG A 103 12.63 2.53 5.46
N GLY A 104 11.93 3.14 6.42
CA GLY A 104 11.43 4.51 6.31
C GLY A 104 10.14 4.68 5.53
N ARG A 105 9.92 5.92 5.07
CA ARG A 105 8.72 6.32 4.31
C ARG A 105 8.83 5.85 2.86
N ASP A 106 7.68 5.72 2.23
CA ASP A 106 7.64 5.46 0.79
C ASP A 106 8.38 6.57 0.01
N PRO A 107 9.07 6.16 -1.05
CA PRO A 107 9.92 7.09 -1.80
C PRO A 107 9.16 8.26 -2.40
N ILE A 108 7.95 8.02 -2.89
CA ILE A 108 7.12 9.01 -3.55
C ILE A 108 5.77 9.01 -2.86
N PRO A 109 5.33 10.14 -2.27
CA PRO A 109 4.01 10.26 -1.68
C PRO A 109 2.94 10.39 -2.77
N LEU A 110 1.76 9.81 -2.50
CA LEU A 110 0.66 9.77 -3.47
C LEU A 110 0.25 11.16 -3.98
N HIS A 111 0.25 12.18 -3.13
CA HIS A 111 -0.18 13.52 -3.54
C HIS A 111 0.71 14.13 -4.63
N GLN A 112 2.02 13.90 -4.59
CA GLN A 112 2.94 14.36 -5.66
C GLN A 112 2.64 13.64 -6.97
N LEU A 113 2.39 12.34 -6.91
CA LEU A 113 2.06 11.57 -8.10
C LEU A 113 0.69 11.97 -8.69
N GLN A 114 -0.26 12.37 -7.85
CA GLN A 114 -1.55 12.91 -8.29
C GLN A 114 -1.40 14.24 -9.03
N GLN A 115 -0.46 15.09 -8.61
CA GLN A 115 -0.15 16.34 -9.33
C GLN A 115 0.40 16.04 -10.73
N VAL A 116 1.28 15.07 -10.86
CA VAL A 116 1.76 14.62 -12.18
C VAL A 116 0.62 14.05 -13.03
N ALA A 117 -0.23 13.21 -12.45
CA ALA A 117 -1.37 12.60 -13.16
C ALA A 117 -2.47 13.58 -13.55
N ALA A 118 -2.50 14.79 -12.97
CA ALA A 118 -3.44 15.86 -13.32
C ALA A 118 -3.03 16.59 -14.61
N GLU A 119 -1.78 16.49 -15.02
CA GLU A 119 -1.31 17.06 -16.27
C GLU A 119 -1.79 16.22 -17.45
N LEU A 120 -2.26 16.91 -18.50
CA LEU A 120 -2.75 16.25 -19.72
C LEU A 120 -1.63 15.95 -20.72
N ASP A 121 -0.55 16.72 -20.66
CA ASP A 121 0.61 16.56 -21.54
C ASP A 121 1.62 15.57 -20.94
N TRP A 122 1.84 14.47 -21.64
CA TRP A 122 2.78 13.43 -21.22
C TRP A 122 4.25 13.90 -21.17
N GLU A 123 4.64 14.85 -22.02
CA GLU A 123 5.99 15.43 -21.95
C GLU A 123 6.16 16.26 -20.68
N HIS A 124 5.12 16.99 -20.28
CA HIS A 124 5.12 17.72 -19.02
C HIS A 124 5.12 16.75 -17.83
N GLN A 125 4.34 15.68 -17.87
CA GLN A 125 4.37 14.62 -16.84
C GLN A 125 5.79 14.06 -16.65
N ARG A 126 6.51 13.75 -17.76
CA ARG A 126 7.89 13.25 -17.70
C ARG A 126 8.85 14.23 -17.05
N ARG A 127 8.74 15.51 -17.38
CA ARG A 127 9.55 16.57 -16.74
C ARG A 127 9.30 16.65 -15.24
N LEU A 128 8.04 16.66 -14.81
CA LEU A 128 7.67 16.67 -13.40
C LEU A 128 8.18 15.42 -12.68
N TRP A 129 8.06 14.26 -13.30
CA TRP A 129 8.58 13.01 -12.76
C TRP A 129 10.11 13.05 -12.54
N GLN A 130 10.86 13.53 -13.51
CA GLN A 130 12.31 13.70 -13.39
C GLN A 130 12.68 14.67 -12.26
N ALA A 131 11.95 15.78 -12.11
CA ALA A 131 12.13 16.71 -11.01
C ALA A 131 11.91 16.04 -9.65
N LEU A 132 10.85 15.26 -9.47
CA LEU A 132 10.58 14.49 -8.26
C LEU A 132 11.69 13.50 -7.91
N LEU A 133 12.23 12.81 -8.90
CA LEU A 133 13.35 11.88 -8.70
C LEU A 133 14.64 12.61 -8.31
N ALA A 134 14.91 13.78 -8.90
CA ALA A 134 16.09 14.60 -8.60
C ALA A 134 16.04 15.19 -7.17
N GLU A 135 14.88 15.67 -6.72
CA GLU A 135 14.69 16.13 -5.35
C GLU A 135 14.94 15.01 -4.33
N ARG A 136 14.48 13.82 -4.66
CA ARG A 136 14.65 12.65 -3.81
C ARG A 136 16.12 12.22 -3.68
N SER A 137 16.90 12.29 -4.75
CA SER A 137 18.33 11.96 -4.71
C SER A 137 19.10 12.93 -3.82
N ARG A 138 18.72 14.22 -3.82
CA ARG A 138 19.32 15.27 -2.95
C ARG A 138 18.95 15.07 -1.48
N GLY A 139 17.73 14.69 -1.15
CA GLY A 139 17.26 14.49 0.23
C GLY A 139 17.82 13.22 0.91
N ARG A 140 18.57 12.37 0.21
CA ARG A 140 19.15 11.13 0.75
C ARG A 140 20.62 11.25 1.16
N THR A 141 21.20 12.42 1.03
CA THR A 141 22.63 12.70 1.32
C THR A 141 22.84 13.34 2.72
N VAL A 142 21.96 13.01 3.69
CA VAL A 142 22.17 13.37 5.12
C VAL A 142 22.06 12.14 5.98
#